data_5394f8e5f72010830f8ede3d2ba043c1
#
_entry.id   5394f8e5f72010830f8ede3d2ba043c1
#
_cell.length_a   1.000
_cell.length_b   1.000
_cell.length_c   1.000
_cell.angle_alpha   90.00
_cell.angle_beta   90.00
_cell.angle_gamma   90.00
#
_symmetry.space_group_name_H-M   'P 1'
#
loop_
_entity.id
_entity.type
_entity.pdbx_description
1 polymer ?
#
loop_
_entity_poly.entity_id
_entity_poly.type
_entity_poly.pdbx_seq_one_letter_code
_entity_poly.pdbx_strand_id
1 'polypeptide(L)' 'MQTHKFRVGQTVFIQASLRQNFPRGAYIVTKKLPETNGDAQYRVRNINELYERVVHESELSNAT' A
#
# COMPACT_ATOMS: atom_id res chain seq x y z
N MET A 1 12.86 -16.05 -1.00
CA MET A 1 13.21 -14.85 -1.76
C MET A 1 12.11 -13.80 -1.60
N GLN A 2 12.51 -12.61 -1.28
CA GLN A 2 11.57 -11.53 -1.09
C GLN A 2 11.02 -11.02 -2.41
N THR A 3 9.73 -10.89 -2.51
CA THR A 3 9.11 -10.46 -3.77
C THR A 3 8.07 -9.39 -3.51
N HIS A 4 8.53 -8.23 -3.14
CA HIS A 4 7.62 -7.09 -3.06
C HIS A 4 7.32 -6.61 -4.47
N LYS A 5 6.06 -6.53 -4.79
CA LYS A 5 5.60 -6.12 -6.10
C LYS A 5 5.78 -4.63 -6.34
N PHE A 6 5.71 -3.84 -5.29
CA PHE A 6 5.76 -2.38 -5.38
C PHE A 6 7.04 -1.86 -4.77
N ARG A 7 7.45 -0.67 -5.20
CA ARG A 7 8.70 -0.04 -4.76
C ARG A 7 8.40 1.16 -3.89
N VAL A 8 9.34 1.47 -3.02
CA VAL A 8 9.27 2.72 -2.27
C VAL A 8 9.26 3.89 -3.25
N GLY A 9 8.33 4.81 -3.03
CA GLY A 9 8.14 5.96 -3.93
C GLY A 9 7.13 5.72 -5.01
N GLN A 10 6.68 4.48 -5.20
CA GLN A 10 5.72 4.18 -6.23
C GLN A 10 4.33 4.62 -5.81
N THR A 11 3.56 5.11 -6.77
CA THR A 11 2.17 5.48 -6.55
C THR A 11 1.27 4.27 -6.76
N VAL A 12 0.38 4.04 -5.81
CA VAL A 12 -0.54 2.90 -5.84
C VAL A 12 -1.93 3.36 -5.42
N PHE A 13 -2.92 2.52 -5.69
CA PHE A 13 -4.28 2.72 -5.19
C PHE A 13 -4.60 1.59 -4.22
N ILE A 14 -5.39 1.90 -3.20
CA ILE A 14 -5.93 0.88 -2.30
C ILE A 14 -7.27 0.46 -2.88
N GLN A 15 -7.42 -0.83 -3.11
CA GLN A 15 -8.67 -1.37 -3.61
C GLN A 15 -9.72 -1.32 -2.51
N ALA A 16 -10.85 -0.75 -2.82
CA ALA A 16 -11.92 -0.61 -1.85
C ALA A 16 -12.73 -1.88 -1.84
N SER A 17 -12.32 -2.84 -1.06
CA SER A 17 -13.11 -4.07 -0.98
C SER A 17 -13.68 -4.23 0.41
N LEU A 18 -12.82 -4.52 1.37
CA LEU A 18 -13.26 -4.84 2.72
C LEU A 18 -13.07 -3.70 3.68
N ARG A 19 -12.23 -2.75 3.33
CA ARG A 19 -11.94 -1.62 4.19
C ARG A 19 -12.59 -0.40 3.61
N GLN A 20 -13.50 0.18 4.34
CA GLN A 20 -14.33 1.23 3.80
C GLN A 20 -13.91 2.61 4.24
N ASN A 21 -12.98 2.71 5.17
CA ASN A 21 -12.63 4.00 5.76
C ASN A 21 -11.37 4.60 5.20
N PHE A 22 -10.84 4.03 4.13
CA PHE A 22 -9.67 4.59 3.50
C PHE A 22 -10.08 5.69 2.53
N PRO A 23 -9.44 6.85 2.61
CA PRO A 23 -9.67 7.89 1.61
C PRO A 23 -9.33 7.37 0.22
N ARG A 24 -10.06 7.81 -0.75
CA ARG A 24 -9.78 7.49 -2.14
C ARG A 24 -8.62 8.33 -2.63
N GLY A 25 -8.02 7.88 -3.72
CA GLY A 25 -6.96 8.62 -4.36
C GLY A 25 -5.67 7.86 -4.34
N ALA A 26 -4.60 8.57 -4.67
CA ALA A 26 -3.28 7.97 -4.81
C ALA A 26 -2.57 7.88 -3.46
N TYR A 27 -1.84 6.80 -3.30
CA TYR A 27 -0.99 6.58 -2.14
C TYR A 27 0.43 6.40 -2.61
N ILE A 28 1.38 6.82 -1.79
CA ILE A 28 2.80 6.63 -2.06
C ILE A 28 3.32 5.56 -1.12
N VAL A 29 4.01 4.58 -1.66
CA VAL A 29 4.67 3.57 -0.84
C VAL A 29 5.86 4.23 -0.15
N THR A 30 5.83 4.24 1.18
CA THR A 30 6.90 4.88 1.95
C THR A 30 7.88 3.87 2.51
N LYS A 31 7.45 2.62 2.69
CA LYS A 31 8.32 1.59 3.24
C LYS A 31 7.81 0.22 2.86
N LYS A 32 8.74 -0.69 2.60
CA LYS A 32 8.42 -2.11 2.46
C LYS A 32 8.53 -2.76 3.83
N LEU A 33 7.56 -3.56 4.18
CA LEU A 33 7.53 -4.25 5.46
C LEU A 33 7.72 -5.74 5.24
N PRO A 34 8.14 -6.47 6.27
CA PRO A 34 8.31 -7.91 6.12
C PRO A 34 7.01 -8.60 5.77
N GLU A 35 7.12 -9.73 5.07
CA GLU A 35 5.97 -10.56 4.79
C GLU A 35 5.39 -11.13 6.06
N THR A 36 4.07 -11.22 6.10
CA THR A 36 3.36 -11.86 7.19
C THR A 36 2.35 -12.81 6.59
N ASN A 37 2.43 -14.07 6.96
CA ASN A 37 1.54 -15.10 6.44
C ASN A 37 1.58 -15.19 4.91
N GLY A 38 2.77 -15.01 4.34
CA GLY A 38 2.94 -15.13 2.91
C GLY A 38 2.48 -13.92 2.12
N ASP A 39 2.12 -12.84 2.78
CA ASP A 39 1.64 -11.64 2.11
C ASP A 39 2.56 -10.48 2.45
N ALA A 40 3.10 -9.85 1.43
CA ALA A 40 3.96 -8.69 1.62
C ALA A 40 3.14 -7.51 2.11
N GLN A 41 3.75 -6.70 2.94
CA GLN A 41 3.08 -5.54 3.51
C GLN A 41 3.86 -4.28 3.19
N TYR A 42 3.16 -3.18 3.21
CA TYR A 42 3.72 -1.88 2.88
C TYR A 42 3.18 -0.83 3.81
N ARG A 43 4.01 0.19 4.02
CA ARG A 43 3.54 1.42 4.64
C ARG A 43 3.31 2.41 3.51
N VAL A 44 2.12 2.99 3.46
CA VAL A 44 1.73 3.92 2.41
C VAL A 44 1.14 5.17 3.02
N ARG A 45 1.20 6.26 2.27
CA ARG A 45 0.65 7.54 2.69
C ARG A 45 -0.18 8.13 1.57
N ASN A 46 -1.41 8.51 1.89
CA ASN A 46 -2.24 9.24 0.94
C ASN A 46 -1.63 10.61 0.70
N ILE A 47 -1.66 11.07 -0.53
CA ILE A 47 -1.04 12.35 -0.87
C ILE A 47 -1.68 13.53 -0.14
N ASN A 48 -2.88 13.34 0.38
CA ASN A 48 -3.61 14.39 1.11
C ASN A 48 -3.58 14.18 2.62
N GLU A 49 -2.78 13.22 3.11
CA GLU A 49 -2.70 12.93 4.53
C GLU A 49 -1.26 13.01 5.00
N LEU A 50 -1.11 13.27 6.29
CA LEU A 50 0.22 13.36 6.89
C LEU A 50 0.67 12.07 7.55
N TYR A 51 -0.25 11.15 7.81
CA TYR A 51 0.10 9.90 8.49
C TYR A 51 0.08 8.74 7.53
N GLU A 52 0.75 7.67 7.93
CA GLU A 52 0.92 6.48 7.10
C GLU A 52 -0.02 5.39 7.54
N ARG A 53 -0.30 4.46 6.62
CA ARG A 53 -1.12 3.28 6.89
C ARG A 53 -0.36 2.04 6.49
N VAL A 54 -0.60 0.94 7.18
CA VAL A 54 -0.03 -0.35 6.82
C VAL A 54 -1.08 -1.13 6.05
N VAL A 55 -0.70 -1.62 4.87
CA VAL A 55 -1.62 -2.36 4.01
C VAL A 55 -0.92 -3.60 3.48
N HIS A 56 -1.72 -4.58 3.08
CA HIS A 56 -1.22 -5.79 2.44
C HIS A 56 -1.08 -5.57 0.94
N GLU A 57 -0.14 -6.29 0.34
CA GLU A 57 0.08 -6.17 -1.10
C GLU A 57 -1.19 -6.48 -1.89
N SER A 58 -1.97 -7.44 -1.40
CA SER A 58 -3.20 -7.82 -2.07
C SER A 58 -4.25 -6.71 -2.08
N GLU A 59 -4.10 -5.70 -1.23
CA GLU A 59 -5.02 -4.58 -1.19
C GLU A 59 -4.63 -3.45 -2.13
N LEU A 60 -3.49 -3.57 -2.78
CA LEU A 60 -2.95 -2.50 -3.60
C LEU A 60 -3.05 -2.82 -5.08
N SER A 61 -3.18 -1.79 -5.87
CA SER A 61 -3.09 -1.91 -7.32
C SER A 61 -2.18 -0.83 -7.86
N ASN A 62 -1.58 -1.12 -9.00
CA ASN A 62 -0.68 -0.20 -9.66
C ASN A 62 -1.47 0.99 -10.19
N ALA A 63 -0.94 2.18 -10.00
CA ALA A 63 -1.61 3.40 -10.45
C ALA A 63 -1.38 3.70 -11.92
N THR A 64 -0.45 2.99 -12.56
CA THR A 64 -0.15 3.25 -13.98
C THR A 64 -0.73 2.20 -14.89
#